data_f3280fc33cba9b511c2a16177c64656a
#
_entry.id   f3280fc33cba9b511c2a16177c64656a
#
_cell.length_a   1.000
_cell.length_b   1.000
_cell.length_c   1.000
_cell.angle_alpha   90.00
_cell.angle_beta   90.00
_cell.angle_gamma   90.00
#
_symmetry.space_group_name_H-M   'P 1'
#
loop_
_entity.id
_entity.type
_entity.pdbx_description
1 polymer ?
#
loop_
_entity_poly.entity_id
_entity_poly.type
_entity_poly.pdbx_seq_one_letter_code
_entity_poly.pdbx_strand_id
1 'polypeptide(L)'
;MKILKRAQNLVAQYGTSDAATIMVSIGIEIAYIPMTNLRGIYNCIEKMPFVAINSNLTDCERKFVEAHELAHYILHRGVNRVFLNRTTYLKTDHYEREADLFAACMRAPWPNDVLFEGEPVDNLAARLGVRHEVAEMYLNEVYGK
;
A
#
# COMPACT_ATOMS: atom_id res chain seq x y z
N MET A 1 8.41 -2.12 -12.96
CA MET A 1 9.19 -2.68 -11.83
C MET A 1 9.68 -1.63 -10.84
N LYS A 2 9.39 -0.38 -11.11
CA LYS A 2 9.83 0.73 -10.25
C LYS A 2 9.24 0.66 -8.83
N ILE A 3 7.95 0.41 -8.71
CA ILE A 3 7.28 0.34 -7.41
C ILE A 3 7.65 -0.94 -6.67
N LEU A 4 7.72 -2.07 -7.39
CA LEU A 4 8.19 -3.32 -6.81
C LEU A 4 9.61 -3.16 -6.24
N LYS A 5 10.49 -2.51 -6.97
CA LYS A 5 11.87 -2.29 -6.51
C LYS A 5 11.91 -1.43 -5.25
N ARG A 6 11.05 -0.40 -5.18
CA ARG A 6 10.93 0.43 -3.98
C ARG A 6 10.51 -0.40 -2.78
N ALA A 7 9.52 -1.28 -2.96
CA ALA A 7 9.06 -2.17 -1.89
C ALA A 7 10.16 -3.14 -1.47
N GLN A 8 10.85 -3.76 -2.43
CA GLN A 8 11.96 -4.69 -2.14
C GLN A 8 13.07 -4.01 -1.34
N ASN A 9 13.44 -2.80 -1.74
CA ASN A 9 14.49 -2.04 -1.04
C ASN A 9 14.06 -1.72 0.41
N LEU A 10 12.81 -1.39 0.61
CA LEU A 10 12.28 -1.08 1.93
C LEU A 10 12.28 -2.32 2.82
N VAL A 11 11.84 -3.46 2.29
CA VAL A 11 11.87 -4.73 3.02
C VAL A 11 13.29 -5.11 3.38
N ALA A 12 14.25 -4.95 2.47
CA ALA A 12 15.64 -5.25 2.74
C ALA A 12 16.22 -4.33 3.82
N GLN A 13 15.85 -3.05 3.78
CA GLN A 13 16.35 -2.06 4.74
C GLN A 13 15.88 -2.35 6.17
N TYR A 14 14.61 -2.72 6.33
CA TYR A 14 14.01 -2.90 7.65
C TYR A 14 13.94 -4.37 8.11
N GLY A 15 14.27 -5.31 7.24
CA GLY A 15 14.28 -6.73 7.58
C GLY A 15 12.90 -7.32 7.78
N THR A 16 11.85 -6.67 7.31
CA THR A 16 10.47 -7.13 7.45
C THR A 16 9.62 -6.54 6.33
N SER A 17 8.54 -7.23 5.98
CA SER A 17 7.52 -6.70 5.07
C SER A 17 6.30 -6.17 5.82
N ASP A 18 6.32 -6.17 7.15
CA ASP A 18 5.21 -5.68 7.95
C ASP A 18 5.18 -4.15 7.97
N ALA A 19 4.19 -3.56 7.29
CA ALA A 19 4.11 -2.12 7.12
C ALA A 19 4.01 -1.36 8.44
N ALA A 20 3.26 -1.88 9.41
CA ALA A 20 3.13 -1.22 10.70
C ALA A 20 4.48 -1.13 11.41
N THR A 21 5.25 -2.21 11.41
CA THR A 21 6.59 -2.23 12.00
C THR A 21 7.50 -1.21 11.32
N ILE A 22 7.46 -1.14 10.00
CA ILE A 22 8.26 -0.18 9.24
C ILE A 22 7.85 1.26 9.59
N MET A 23 6.55 1.53 9.65
CA MET A 23 6.05 2.87 9.99
C MET A 23 6.53 3.32 11.36
N VAL A 24 6.44 2.45 12.36
CA VAL A 24 6.93 2.76 13.70
C VAL A 24 8.44 3.05 13.67
N SER A 25 9.21 2.26 12.93
CA SER A 25 10.65 2.44 12.80
C SER A 25 11.03 3.78 12.14
N ILE A 26 10.19 4.24 11.21
CA ILE A 26 10.39 5.55 10.55
C ILE A 26 10.03 6.72 11.46
N GLY A 27 9.16 6.49 12.45
CA GLY A 27 8.63 7.54 13.32
C GLY A 27 7.24 8.01 12.95
N ILE A 28 6.51 7.22 12.17
CA ILE A 28 5.11 7.51 11.84
C ILE A 28 4.25 7.04 13.00
N GLU A 29 3.41 7.93 13.51
CA GLU A 29 2.42 7.54 14.52
C GLU A 29 1.26 6.82 13.86
N ILE A 30 0.82 5.72 14.48
CA ILE A 30 -0.30 4.93 13.99
C ILE A 30 -1.37 4.87 15.09
N ALA A 31 -2.60 5.18 14.73
CA ALA A 31 -3.76 5.04 15.60
C ALA A 31 -4.77 4.09 14.96
N TYR A 32 -5.38 3.23 15.77
CA TYR A 32 -6.42 2.32 15.33
C TYR A 32 -7.73 2.78 15.95
N ILE A 33 -8.62 3.32 15.13
CA ILE A 33 -9.87 3.90 15.59
C ILE A 33 -11.04 3.41 14.74
N PRO A 34 -12.26 3.32 15.32
CA PRO A 34 -13.42 2.94 14.51
C PRO A 34 -13.74 4.02 13.48
N MET A 35 -14.00 3.60 12.24
CA MET A 35 -14.37 4.50 11.16
C MET A 35 -15.60 3.96 10.44
N THR A 36 -16.44 4.84 9.92
CA THR A 36 -17.67 4.45 9.25
C THR A 36 -17.44 4.20 7.75
N ASN A 37 -16.83 5.15 7.06
CA ASN A 37 -16.69 5.10 5.60
C ASN A 37 -15.26 5.06 5.09
N LEU A 38 -14.29 5.02 5.98
CA LEU A 38 -12.88 5.02 5.62
C LEU A 38 -12.20 3.76 6.12
N ARG A 39 -11.21 3.30 5.38
CA ARG A 39 -10.36 2.18 5.80
C ARG A 39 -9.12 2.68 6.51
N GLY A 40 -8.56 3.81 6.05
CA GLY A 40 -7.40 4.43 6.67
C GLY A 40 -7.18 5.82 6.12
N ILE A 41 -6.32 6.58 6.79
CA ILE A 41 -5.93 7.93 6.39
C ILE A 41 -4.45 8.11 6.68
N TYR A 42 -3.72 8.65 5.71
CA TYR A 42 -2.38 9.19 5.94
C TYR A 42 -2.44 10.71 5.93
N ASN A 43 -1.76 11.36 6.85
CA ASN A 43 -1.62 12.81 6.85
C ASN A 43 -0.27 13.20 7.46
N CYS A 44 0.16 14.41 7.14
CA CYS A 44 1.37 14.97 7.71
C CYS A 44 1.03 16.36 8.25
N ILE A 45 1.04 16.50 9.56
CA ILE A 45 0.67 17.74 10.25
C ILE A 45 1.93 18.30 10.90
N GLU A 46 2.30 19.53 10.53
CA GLU A 46 3.50 20.18 11.05
C GLU A 46 4.74 19.31 10.92
N LYS A 47 4.90 18.67 9.74
CA LYS A 47 6.00 17.75 9.42
C LYS A 47 5.99 16.45 10.24
N MET A 48 4.90 16.20 10.99
CA MET A 48 4.74 14.97 11.75
C MET A 48 3.81 14.02 10.99
N PRO A 49 4.33 12.94 10.41
CA PRO A 49 3.47 11.99 9.71
C PRO A 49 2.69 11.13 10.67
N PHE A 50 1.41 10.91 10.35
CA PHE A 50 0.60 9.99 11.12
C PHE A 50 -0.36 9.23 10.22
N VAL A 51 -0.76 8.04 10.67
CA VAL A 51 -1.69 7.16 9.99
C VAL A 51 -2.77 6.75 10.97
N ALA A 52 -4.03 6.84 10.55
CA ALA A 52 -5.15 6.27 11.29
C ALA A 52 -5.73 5.12 10.49
N ILE A 53 -5.94 3.99 11.12
CA ILE A 53 -6.44 2.76 10.52
C ILE A 53 -7.77 2.41 11.16
N ASN A 54 -8.74 2.01 10.34
CA ASN A 54 -10.03 1.57 10.83
C ASN A 54 -9.87 0.29 11.66
N SER A 55 -10.23 0.36 12.94
CA SER A 55 -10.08 -0.77 13.85
C SER A 55 -11.06 -1.91 13.58
N ASN A 56 -12.06 -1.71 12.71
CA ASN A 56 -13.07 -2.71 12.37
C ASN A 56 -12.67 -3.61 11.19
N LEU A 57 -11.49 -3.43 10.63
CA LEU A 57 -11.01 -4.25 9.50
C LEU A 57 -10.58 -5.63 9.98
N THR A 58 -10.70 -6.63 9.09
CA THR A 58 -10.09 -7.94 9.32
C THR A 58 -8.56 -7.79 9.32
N ASP A 59 -7.85 -8.81 9.82
CA ASP A 59 -6.38 -8.78 9.85
C ASP A 59 -5.79 -8.61 8.45
N CYS A 60 -6.35 -9.31 7.45
CA CYS A 60 -5.87 -9.22 6.08
C CYS A 60 -6.09 -7.82 5.50
N GLU A 61 -7.30 -7.27 5.70
CA GLU A 61 -7.62 -5.91 5.27
C GLU A 61 -6.72 -4.88 5.96
N ARG A 62 -6.54 -5.04 7.27
CA ARG A 62 -5.70 -4.13 8.06
C ARG A 62 -4.28 -4.08 7.52
N LYS A 63 -3.68 -5.22 7.25
CA LYS A 63 -2.30 -5.28 6.73
C LYS A 63 -2.19 -4.60 5.36
N PHE A 64 -3.18 -4.80 4.50
CA PHE A 64 -3.19 -4.13 3.20
C PHE A 64 -3.31 -2.61 3.36
N VAL A 65 -4.22 -2.15 4.23
CA VAL A 65 -4.43 -0.72 4.43
C VAL A 65 -3.20 -0.07 5.09
N GLU A 66 -2.56 -0.74 6.04
CA GLU A 66 -1.32 -0.26 6.63
C GLU A 66 -0.26 -0.03 5.55
N ALA A 67 -0.10 -0.99 4.64
CA ALA A 67 0.87 -0.86 3.55
C ALA A 67 0.47 0.23 2.55
N HIS A 68 -0.84 0.37 2.29
CA HIS A 68 -1.37 1.41 1.42
C HIS A 68 -1.06 2.82 1.97
N GLU A 69 -1.28 3.01 3.28
CA GLU A 69 -1.00 4.32 3.89
C GLU A 69 0.51 4.58 4.00
N LEU A 70 1.31 3.55 4.26
CA LEU A 70 2.77 3.67 4.19
C LEU A 70 3.21 4.13 2.80
N ALA A 71 2.55 3.64 1.74
CA ALA A 71 2.87 4.02 0.37
C ALA A 71 2.77 5.53 0.16
N HIS A 72 1.79 6.19 0.76
CA HIS A 72 1.66 7.64 0.62
C HIS A 72 2.87 8.37 1.23
N TYR A 73 3.42 7.86 2.32
CA TYR A 73 4.64 8.41 2.87
C TYR A 73 5.85 8.15 1.96
N ILE A 74 5.99 6.93 1.46
CA ILE A 74 7.17 6.53 0.68
C ILE A 74 7.16 7.14 -0.72
N LEU A 75 6.00 7.15 -1.40
CA LEU A 75 5.89 7.52 -2.82
C LEU A 75 5.37 8.93 -3.03
N HIS A 76 4.56 9.44 -2.13
CA HIS A 76 3.77 10.66 -2.35
C HIS A 76 4.05 11.74 -1.30
N ARG A 77 5.22 11.69 -0.68
CA ARG A 77 5.61 12.70 0.31
C ARG A 77 5.62 14.07 -0.34
N GLY A 78 4.98 15.03 0.31
CA GLY A 78 4.86 16.39 -0.23
C GLY A 78 3.62 16.61 -1.08
N VAL A 79 2.87 15.56 -1.40
CA VAL A 79 1.61 15.70 -2.12
C VAL A 79 0.49 16.05 -1.12
N ASN A 80 -0.25 17.13 -1.40
CA ASN A 80 -1.39 17.51 -0.58
C ASN A 80 -2.63 16.79 -1.08
N ARG A 81 -3.01 15.70 -0.43
CA ARG A 81 -4.13 14.86 -0.84
C ARG A 81 -5.47 15.58 -0.75
N VAL A 82 -5.64 16.44 0.27
CA VAL A 82 -6.87 17.24 0.40
C VAL A 82 -7.02 18.17 -0.80
N PHE A 83 -5.94 18.84 -1.17
CA PHE A 83 -5.94 19.73 -2.33
C PHE A 83 -6.25 18.95 -3.62
N LEU A 84 -5.61 17.80 -3.82
CA LEU A 84 -5.84 16.97 -5.01
C LEU A 84 -7.28 16.48 -5.10
N ASN A 85 -7.86 16.07 -3.98
CA ASN A 85 -9.25 15.62 -3.94
C ASN A 85 -10.22 16.71 -4.40
N ARG A 86 -9.91 17.97 -4.11
CA ARG A 86 -10.75 19.10 -4.49
C ARG A 86 -10.54 19.54 -5.92
N THR A 87 -9.34 19.36 -6.48
CA THR A 87 -8.98 19.95 -7.76
C THR A 87 -8.97 18.97 -8.91
N THR A 88 -8.51 17.74 -8.70
CA THR A 88 -8.33 16.79 -9.82
C THR A 88 -8.51 15.35 -9.37
N TYR A 89 -9.66 14.78 -9.67
CA TYR A 89 -9.96 13.39 -9.38
C TYR A 89 -8.94 12.42 -10.00
N LEU A 90 -8.56 12.66 -11.26
CA LEU A 90 -7.63 11.77 -11.98
C LEU A 90 -6.26 11.67 -11.30
N LYS A 91 -5.75 12.79 -10.78
CA LYS A 91 -4.46 12.76 -10.06
C LYS A 91 -4.57 12.00 -8.75
N THR A 92 -5.67 12.18 -8.04
CA THR A 92 -5.94 11.43 -6.81
C THR A 92 -6.00 9.94 -7.10
N ASP A 93 -6.73 9.55 -8.16
CA ASP A 93 -6.86 8.16 -8.54
C ASP A 93 -5.51 7.53 -8.90
N HIS A 94 -4.65 8.27 -9.60
CA HIS A 94 -3.30 7.81 -9.92
C HIS A 94 -2.48 7.51 -8.67
N TYR A 95 -2.48 8.40 -7.68
CA TYR A 95 -1.76 8.19 -6.44
C TYR A 95 -2.36 7.03 -5.63
N GLU A 96 -3.68 6.89 -5.63
CA GLU A 96 -4.33 5.78 -4.94
C GLU A 96 -3.99 4.44 -5.59
N ARG A 97 -3.93 4.39 -6.93
CA ARG A 97 -3.53 3.17 -7.62
C ARG A 97 -2.07 2.80 -7.34
N GLU A 98 -1.19 3.79 -7.30
CA GLU A 98 0.22 3.53 -6.94
C GLU A 98 0.33 2.99 -5.52
N ALA A 99 -0.46 3.53 -4.60
CA ALA A 99 -0.47 3.06 -3.22
C ALA A 99 -0.98 1.62 -3.12
N ASP A 100 -2.02 1.27 -3.89
CA ASP A 100 -2.54 -0.10 -3.94
C ASP A 100 -1.48 -1.06 -4.50
N LEU A 101 -0.80 -0.66 -5.56
CA LEU A 101 0.26 -1.48 -6.14
C LEU A 101 1.42 -1.67 -5.15
N PHE A 102 1.83 -0.61 -4.48
CA PHE A 102 2.89 -0.71 -3.47
C PHE A 102 2.46 -1.67 -2.35
N ALA A 103 1.21 -1.58 -1.91
CA ALA A 103 0.69 -2.47 -0.87
C ALA A 103 0.75 -3.93 -1.31
N ALA A 104 0.39 -4.22 -2.57
CA ALA A 104 0.50 -5.58 -3.11
C ALA A 104 1.96 -6.03 -3.16
N CYS A 105 2.88 -5.15 -3.56
CA CYS A 105 4.30 -5.46 -3.59
C CYS A 105 4.86 -5.72 -2.18
N MET A 106 4.35 -5.03 -1.16
CA MET A 106 4.73 -5.30 0.22
C MET A 106 4.22 -6.67 0.71
N ARG A 107 3.05 -7.09 0.23
CA ARG A 107 2.50 -8.42 0.53
C ARG A 107 3.30 -9.54 -0.14
N ALA A 108 3.90 -9.26 -1.30
CA ALA A 108 4.66 -10.25 -2.06
C ALA A 108 5.87 -9.57 -2.72
N PRO A 109 6.90 -9.21 -1.92
CA PRO A 109 8.06 -8.50 -2.47
C PRO A 109 8.92 -9.37 -3.40
N TRP A 110 8.78 -10.69 -3.29
CA TRP A 110 9.57 -11.62 -4.11
C TRP A 110 8.62 -12.42 -4.99
N PRO A 111 8.42 -11.98 -6.26
CA PRO A 111 7.40 -12.58 -7.14
C PRO A 111 7.52 -14.09 -7.31
N ASN A 112 8.74 -14.62 -7.36
CA ASN A 112 8.95 -16.06 -7.55
C ASN A 112 8.36 -16.90 -6.42
N ASP A 113 8.15 -16.31 -5.24
CA ASP A 113 7.60 -17.02 -4.10
C ASP A 113 6.07 -17.16 -4.17
N VAL A 114 5.41 -16.39 -5.02
CA VAL A 114 3.94 -16.32 -5.03
C VAL A 114 3.32 -16.57 -6.39
N LEU A 115 4.08 -16.47 -7.48
CA LEU A 115 3.54 -16.61 -8.83
C LEU A 115 3.65 -18.06 -9.30
N PHE A 116 2.55 -18.58 -9.83
CA PHE A 116 2.49 -19.88 -10.46
C PHE A 116 2.10 -19.73 -11.92
N GLU A 117 2.83 -20.39 -12.81
CA GLU A 117 2.60 -20.29 -14.24
C GLU A 117 1.19 -20.77 -14.59
N GLY A 118 0.50 -19.98 -15.40
CA GLY A 118 -0.80 -20.35 -15.94
C GLY A 118 -1.98 -20.23 -14.98
N GLU A 119 -1.77 -19.72 -13.76
CA GLU A 119 -2.88 -19.60 -12.82
C GLU A 119 -3.77 -18.39 -13.16
N PRO A 120 -5.08 -18.48 -12.87
CA PRO A 120 -5.96 -17.32 -13.02
C PRO A 120 -5.58 -16.19 -12.08
N VAL A 121 -5.80 -14.95 -12.53
CA VAL A 121 -5.50 -13.75 -11.72
C VAL A 121 -6.22 -13.76 -10.38
N ASP A 122 -7.45 -14.29 -10.34
CA ASP A 122 -8.22 -14.34 -9.09
C ASP A 122 -7.56 -15.21 -8.03
N ASN A 123 -6.82 -16.24 -8.42
CA ASN A 123 -6.09 -17.06 -7.46
C ASN A 123 -4.95 -16.27 -6.83
N LEU A 124 -4.24 -15.49 -7.62
CA LEU A 124 -3.21 -14.58 -7.09
C LEU A 124 -3.83 -13.52 -6.19
N ALA A 125 -4.94 -12.93 -6.61
CA ALA A 125 -5.63 -11.91 -5.82
C ALA A 125 -6.01 -12.46 -4.44
N ALA A 126 -6.53 -13.68 -4.38
CA ALA A 126 -6.87 -14.33 -3.11
C ALA A 126 -5.65 -14.53 -2.21
N ARG A 127 -4.53 -14.99 -2.80
CA ARG A 127 -3.30 -15.20 -2.02
C ARG A 127 -2.72 -13.89 -1.49
N LEU A 128 -2.77 -12.82 -2.29
CA LEU A 128 -2.28 -11.51 -1.86
C LEU A 128 -3.26 -10.79 -0.94
N GLY A 129 -4.53 -11.23 -0.91
CA GLY A 129 -5.56 -10.54 -0.15
C GLY A 129 -5.94 -9.19 -0.75
N VAL A 130 -5.96 -9.11 -2.09
CA VAL A 130 -6.21 -7.87 -2.82
C VAL A 130 -7.33 -8.08 -3.84
N ARG A 131 -7.86 -6.98 -4.38
CA ARG A 131 -8.85 -7.05 -5.43
C ARG A 131 -8.21 -7.51 -6.74
N HIS A 132 -9.04 -8.01 -7.66
CA HIS A 132 -8.60 -8.47 -8.97
C HIS A 132 -7.74 -7.43 -9.70
N GLU A 133 -8.20 -6.18 -9.71
CA GLU A 133 -7.50 -5.09 -10.40
C GLU A 133 -6.10 -4.85 -9.85
N VAL A 134 -5.95 -4.99 -8.54
CA VAL A 134 -4.65 -4.80 -7.89
C VAL A 134 -3.71 -5.96 -8.22
N ALA A 135 -4.23 -7.18 -8.27
CA ALA A 135 -3.44 -8.34 -8.69
C ALA A 135 -2.97 -8.18 -10.15
N GLU A 136 -3.84 -7.66 -11.03
CA GLU A 136 -3.42 -7.35 -12.40
C GLU A 136 -2.32 -6.31 -12.45
N MET A 137 -2.42 -5.26 -11.65
CA MET A 137 -1.37 -4.25 -11.56
C MET A 137 -0.05 -4.86 -11.09
N TYR A 138 -0.11 -5.77 -10.13
CA TYR A 138 1.08 -6.46 -9.65
C TYR A 138 1.73 -7.28 -10.76
N LEU A 139 0.94 -8.03 -11.53
CA LEU A 139 1.46 -8.82 -12.65
C LEU A 139 2.10 -7.92 -13.71
N ASN A 140 1.46 -6.79 -14.02
CA ASN A 140 2.01 -5.84 -14.99
C ASN A 140 3.32 -5.24 -14.49
N GLU A 141 3.41 -4.98 -13.21
CA GLU A 141 4.64 -4.46 -12.59
C GLU A 141 5.77 -5.47 -12.68
N VAL A 142 5.49 -6.74 -12.39
CA VAL A 142 6.48 -7.82 -12.43
C VAL A 142 6.95 -8.09 -13.86
N TYR A 143 6.03 -8.15 -14.80
CA TYR A 143 6.35 -8.51 -16.18
C TYR A 143 6.64 -7.30 -17.08
N GLY A 144 6.64 -6.10 -16.54
CA GLY A 144 7.04 -4.89 -17.27
C GLY A 144 6.03 -4.42 -18.32
N LYS A 145 4.75 -4.67 -18.10
CA LYS A 145 3.70 -4.26 -19.06
C LYS A 145 2.97 -3.00 -18.65
#